data_82bfaf10c310fa9a083e75d76dfb46b1
#
_entry.id   82bfaf10c310fa9a083e75d76dfb46b1
#
_cell.length_a   1.000
_cell.length_b   1.000
_cell.length_c   1.000
_cell.angle_alpha   90.00
_cell.angle_beta   90.00
_cell.angle_gamma   90.00
#
_symmetry.space_group_name_H-M   'P 1'
#
loop_
_entity.id
_entity.type
_entity.pdbx_description
1 polymer ?
#
loop_
_entity_poly.entity_id
_entity_poly.type
_entity_poly.pdbx_seq_one_letter_code
_entity_poly.pdbx_strand_id
1 'polypeptide(L)' 'MELSAVLTPAPEGGYVAFNPETGTTTQGETVEDALQNLREATELYLEEFPLSIVGRPLLTSFQVPEHA' A
#
# COMPACT_ATOMS: atom_id res chain seq x y z
N MET A 1 14.79 -4.12 5.72
CA MET A 1 13.91 -2.94 5.89
C MET A 1 12.45 -3.37 5.81
N GLU A 2 11.66 -2.95 6.75
CA GLU A 2 10.24 -3.30 6.77
C GLU A 2 9.40 -2.08 6.43
N LEU A 3 8.51 -2.22 5.44
CA LEU A 3 7.63 -1.16 5.01
C LEU A 3 6.18 -1.58 5.22
N SER A 4 5.28 -0.60 5.15
CA SER A 4 3.86 -0.81 5.41
C SER A 4 3.10 -1.11 4.12
N ALA A 5 2.01 -1.86 4.26
CA ALA A 5 1.11 -2.12 3.14
C ALA A 5 -0.33 -1.98 3.63
N VAL A 6 -1.14 -1.30 2.83
CA VAL A 6 -2.59 -1.21 3.05
C VAL A 6 -3.25 -1.92 1.88
N LEU A 7 -4.12 -2.89 2.18
CA LEU A 7 -4.80 -3.66 1.14
C LEU A 7 -6.28 -3.35 1.18
N THR A 8 -6.84 -3.09 0.01
CA THR A 8 -8.24 -2.72 -0.13
C THR A 8 -8.87 -3.58 -1.22
N PRO A 9 -10.05 -4.17 -0.97
CA PRO A 9 -10.75 -4.89 -2.02
C PRO A 9 -11.10 -3.94 -3.18
N ALA A 10 -10.87 -4.40 -4.40
CA ALA A 10 -11.20 -3.61 -5.59
C ALA A 10 -12.65 -3.91 -6.01
N PRO A 11 -13.39 -2.90 -6.51
CA PRO A 11 -14.78 -3.10 -6.92
C PRO A 11 -14.96 -4.17 -7.99
N GLU A 12 -13.97 -4.36 -8.82
CA GLU A 12 -14.02 -5.30 -9.95
C GLU A 12 -13.50 -6.68 -9.59
N GLY A 13 -13.15 -6.90 -8.34
CA GLY A 13 -12.52 -8.12 -7.85
C GLY A 13 -11.02 -7.92 -7.63
N GLY A 14 -10.44 -8.76 -6.78
CA GLY A 14 -9.05 -8.64 -6.41
C GLY A 14 -8.80 -7.57 -5.38
N TYR A 15 -7.55 -7.15 -5.28
CA TYR A 15 -7.10 -6.23 -4.25
C TYR A 15 -6.14 -5.19 -4.80
N VAL A 16 -6.19 -4.00 -4.19
CA VAL A 16 -5.21 -2.94 -4.40
C VAL A 16 -4.31 -2.92 -3.18
N ALA A 17 -3.00 -2.85 -3.41
CA ALA A 17 -2.02 -2.72 -2.34
C ALA A 17 -1.32 -1.37 -2.44
N PHE A 18 -1.24 -0.68 -1.32
CA PHE A 18 -0.66 0.66 -1.25
C PHE A 18 0.44 0.70 -0.21
N ASN A 19 1.59 1.25 -0.57
CA ASN A 19 2.70 1.48 0.35
C ASN A 19 2.74 2.97 0.72
N PRO A 20 2.42 3.32 1.97
CA PRO A 20 2.41 4.74 2.38
C PRO A 20 3.78 5.42 2.33
N GLU A 21 4.85 4.68 2.58
CA GLU A 21 6.18 5.27 2.64
C GLU A 21 6.66 5.80 1.29
N THR A 22 6.33 5.09 0.20
CA THR A 22 6.75 5.50 -1.14
C THR A 22 5.63 6.03 -2.00
N GLY A 23 4.38 5.78 -1.61
CA GLY A 23 3.21 6.13 -2.43
C GLY A 23 2.95 5.13 -3.55
N THR A 24 3.65 4.00 -3.57
CA THR A 24 3.51 2.98 -4.61
C THR A 24 2.18 2.25 -4.46
N THR A 25 1.51 1.99 -5.58
CA THR A 25 0.23 1.28 -5.61
C THR A 25 0.29 0.17 -6.64
N THR A 26 -0.20 -1.00 -6.28
CA THR A 26 -0.28 -2.16 -7.19
C THR A 26 -1.63 -2.85 -7.02
N GLN A 27 -1.89 -3.83 -7.89
CA GLN A 27 -3.10 -4.66 -7.83
C GLN A 27 -2.73 -6.12 -7.97
N GLY A 28 -3.62 -6.98 -7.54
CA GLY A 28 -3.49 -8.43 -7.72
C GLY A 28 -4.83 -9.10 -7.50
N GLU A 29 -4.98 -10.31 -7.98
CA GLU A 29 -6.23 -11.05 -7.83
C GLU A 29 -6.43 -11.53 -6.39
N THR A 30 -5.33 -11.75 -5.68
CA THR A 30 -5.35 -12.14 -4.27
C THR A 30 -4.52 -11.16 -3.46
N VAL A 31 -4.65 -11.24 -2.14
CA VAL A 31 -3.82 -10.44 -1.23
C VAL A 31 -2.34 -10.73 -1.48
N GLU A 32 -2.00 -12.00 -1.64
CA GLU A 32 -0.60 -12.41 -1.85
C GLU A 32 -0.04 -11.85 -3.15
N ASP A 33 -0.85 -11.89 -4.22
CA ASP A 33 -0.43 -11.34 -5.52
C ASP A 33 -0.22 -9.84 -5.44
N ALA A 34 -1.16 -9.13 -4.82
CA ALA A 34 -1.08 -7.68 -4.69
C ALA A 34 0.16 -7.28 -3.87
N LEU A 35 0.44 -8.02 -2.79
CA LEU A 35 1.62 -7.78 -1.96
C LEU A 35 2.92 -8.06 -2.71
N GLN A 36 2.96 -9.16 -3.47
CA GLN A 36 4.15 -9.49 -4.23
C GLN A 36 4.43 -8.41 -5.28
N ASN A 37 3.38 -7.95 -5.96
CA ASN A 37 3.51 -6.87 -6.93
C ASN A 37 3.97 -5.58 -6.25
N LEU A 38 3.46 -5.30 -5.07
CA LEU A 38 3.87 -4.12 -4.30
C LEU A 38 5.34 -4.20 -3.91
N ARG A 39 5.79 -5.37 -3.48
CA ARG A 39 7.19 -5.58 -3.12
C ARG A 39 8.10 -5.27 -4.30
N GLU A 40 7.78 -5.83 -5.47
CA GLU A 40 8.59 -5.63 -6.67
C GLU A 40 8.61 -4.16 -7.10
N ALA A 41 7.45 -3.51 -7.11
CA ALA A 41 7.36 -2.11 -7.49
C ALA A 41 8.10 -1.20 -6.51
N THR A 42 8.00 -1.51 -5.22
CA THR A 42 8.67 -0.72 -4.18
C THR A 42 10.19 -0.89 -4.26
N GLU A 43 10.66 -2.10 -4.53
CA GLU A 43 12.09 -2.34 -4.72
C GLU A 43 12.64 -1.49 -5.87
N LEU A 44 11.93 -1.46 -7.00
CA LEU A 44 12.33 -0.65 -8.13
C LEU A 44 12.34 0.84 -7.81
N TYR A 45 11.32 1.30 -7.09
CA TYR A 45 11.25 2.69 -6.67
C TYR A 45 12.45 3.06 -5.80
N LEU A 46 12.81 2.21 -4.85
CA LEU A 46 13.90 2.47 -3.91
C LEU A 46 15.27 2.43 -4.56
N GLU A 47 15.42 1.76 -5.70
CA GLU A 47 16.67 1.79 -6.46
C GLU A 47 16.95 3.20 -7.02
N GLU A 48 15.89 3.93 -7.37
CA GLU A 48 16.00 5.26 -7.93
C GLU A 48 15.89 6.36 -6.87
N PHE A 49 15.06 6.12 -5.85
CA PHE A 49 14.73 7.14 -4.84
C PHE A 49 14.93 6.59 -3.44
N PRO A 50 16.12 6.77 -2.88
CA PRO A 50 16.36 6.30 -1.50
C PRO A 50 15.35 6.88 -0.52
N LEU A 51 14.85 6.06 0.36
CA LEU A 51 13.82 6.45 1.30
C LEU A 51 14.42 7.02 2.58
N SER A 52 13.94 8.20 2.96
CA SER A 52 14.28 8.79 4.24
C SER A 52 13.07 8.61 5.15
N ILE A 53 13.18 7.69 6.11
CA ILE A 53 12.07 7.39 7.01
C ILE A 53 12.24 8.16 8.31
N VAL A 54 11.25 9.00 8.62
CA VAL A 54 11.17 9.69 9.90
C VAL A 54 10.56 8.77 10.95
N GLY A 55 9.60 7.95 10.53
CA GLY A 55 8.95 6.98 11.39
C GLY A 55 7.95 6.17 10.58
N ARG A 56 7.40 5.12 11.16
CA ARG A 56 6.42 4.29 10.47
C ARG A 56 5.04 4.91 10.56
N PRO A 57 4.24 4.83 9.48
CA PRO A 57 2.86 5.30 9.55
C PRO A 57 2.05 4.51 10.56
N LEU A 58 1.13 5.18 11.21
CA LEU A 58 0.15 4.54 12.08
C LEU A 58 -1.14 4.37 11.30
N LEU A 59 -1.60 3.12 11.18
CA LEU A 59 -2.87 2.84 10.54
C LEU A 59 -3.97 2.84 11.58
N THR A 60 -4.99 3.67 11.37
CA THR A 60 -6.12 3.75 12.27
C THR A 60 -7.39 4.07 11.48
N SER A 61 -8.51 4.15 12.16
CA SER A 61 -9.78 4.51 11.55
C SER A 61 -10.44 5.63 12.34
N PHE A 62 -11.33 6.34 11.70
CA PHE A 62 -12.09 7.41 12.35
C PHE A 62 -13.48 7.45 11.74
N GLN A 63 -14.40 8.08 12.45
CA GLN A 63 -15.78 8.12 12.01
C GLN A 63 -16.10 9.44 11.34
N VAL A 64 -16.91 9.35 10.30
CA VAL A 64 -17.41 10.51 9.58
C VAL A 64 -18.92 10.45 9.62
N PRO A 65 -19.61 11.58 9.92
CA PRO A 65 -21.07 11.57 9.90
C PRO A 65 -21.59 11.21 8.50
N GLU A 66 -22.61 10.35 8.47
CA GLU A 66 -23.27 10.01 7.22
C GLU A 66 -24.30 11.07 6.88
N HIS A 67 -24.36 11.42 5.60
CA HIS A 67 -25.38 12.33 5.09
C HIS A 67 -26.36 11.53 4.24
N ALA A 68 -27.61 11.65 4.59
CA ALA A 68 -28.67 10.95 3.86
C ALA A 68 -28.88 11.59 2.48
#